data_f790a77caa17be07f0a6e569c06c141f
#
_entry.id   f790a77caa17be07f0a6e569c06c141f
#
_cell.length_a   1.000
_cell.length_b   1.000
_cell.length_c   1.000
_cell.angle_alpha   90.00
_cell.angle_beta   90.00
_cell.angle_gamma   90.00
#
_symmetry.space_group_name_H-M   'P 1'
#
loop_
_entity.id
_entity.type
_entity.pdbx_description
1 polymer ?
#
loop_
_entity_poly.entity_id
_entity_poly.type
_entity_poly.pdbx_seq_one_letter_code
_entity_poly.pdbx_strand_id
1 'polypeptide(L)'
;MFRALNLRQQDQQGRPLWQLSSPETRYDLSRKLAQSRDLTGVLYEQGEPLYRFSAANGVVLNDGELVQLEGPIRLERLDKERPLVVTGLRLRWYPRKERMEIDRDPRASSGDLELTAGIARFLIDQERLELRRSPRLRRAGADPLQLDMRELDWNAATAELLARGPVQGRRRLADGAVQTLSAPGFTGSTTSQTIDLQAPVRLQDPSREAVLEARGTRLDIPRRQVSSSEPFQGRYGKVRLSGSGFRLDLGAETVLVQGACRLQQPGELLGADTCIWNWDSGEASASGGVVLRREANGLETRAERLQGRVATDGFAEFTSPGGRVRTELRLPGAGTGAADRPLPLRPDRDRSRQRPPAFQL
;
A
#
# COMPACT_ATOMS: atom_id res chain seq x y z
N MET A 1 42.25 11.22 -35.51
CA MET A 1 41.96 11.47 -34.09
C MET A 1 41.20 12.79 -34.04
N PHE A 2 39.94 12.78 -33.70
CA PHE A 2 39.13 14.00 -33.51
C PHE A 2 39.29 14.46 -32.07
N ARG A 3 39.59 15.74 -31.83
CA ARG A 3 39.78 16.28 -30.47
C ARG A 3 38.48 16.68 -29.77
N ALA A 4 37.36 16.74 -30.47
CA ALA A 4 36.05 17.01 -29.91
C ALA A 4 34.98 16.38 -30.79
N LEU A 5 33.98 15.80 -30.17
CA LEU A 5 32.75 15.32 -30.80
C LEU A 5 31.60 16.20 -30.38
N ASN A 6 30.81 16.63 -31.34
CA ASN A 6 29.52 17.28 -31.08
C ASN A 6 28.51 16.69 -32.07
N LEU A 7 27.56 15.91 -31.54
CA LEU A 7 26.49 15.30 -32.31
C LEU A 7 25.18 15.91 -31.88
N ARG A 8 24.33 16.18 -32.86
CA ARG A 8 22.97 16.69 -32.61
C ARG A 8 22.00 15.99 -33.54
N GLN A 9 20.88 15.55 -33.01
CA GLN A 9 19.76 15.06 -33.80
C GLN A 9 18.56 16.00 -33.66
N GLN A 10 17.83 16.16 -34.76
CA GLN A 10 16.62 16.98 -34.84
C GLN A 10 15.47 16.13 -35.39
N ASP A 11 14.26 16.51 -35.09
CA ASP A 11 13.05 15.96 -35.71
C ASP A 11 12.84 16.53 -37.13
N GLN A 12 11.75 16.08 -37.77
CA GLN A 12 11.41 16.54 -39.14
C GLN A 12 11.08 18.04 -39.19
N GLN A 13 10.76 18.69 -38.06
CA GLN A 13 10.50 20.11 -37.94
C GLN A 13 11.75 20.93 -37.58
N GLY A 14 12.91 20.26 -37.48
CA GLY A 14 14.18 20.91 -37.09
C GLY A 14 14.38 21.15 -35.62
N ARG A 15 13.46 20.67 -34.76
CA ARG A 15 13.59 20.81 -33.30
C ARG A 15 14.60 19.82 -32.75
N PRO A 16 15.45 20.20 -31.79
CA PRO A 16 16.42 19.30 -31.22
C PRO A 16 15.73 18.17 -30.47
N LEU A 17 16.21 16.94 -30.67
CA LEU A 17 15.83 15.74 -29.92
C LEU A 17 16.89 15.40 -28.87
N TRP A 18 18.14 15.45 -29.26
CA TRP A 18 19.25 15.27 -28.33
C TRP A 18 20.55 15.92 -28.89
N GLN A 19 21.41 16.25 -27.95
CA GLN A 19 22.77 16.73 -28.23
C GLN A 19 23.74 15.94 -27.35
N LEU A 20 24.88 15.55 -27.92
CA LEU A 20 25.95 14.83 -27.25
C LEU A 20 27.28 15.53 -27.57
N SER A 21 28.11 15.71 -26.55
CA SER A 21 29.44 16.31 -26.65
C SER A 21 30.46 15.46 -25.91
N SER A 22 31.68 15.40 -26.45
CA SER A 22 32.83 14.77 -25.80
C SER A 22 34.11 15.53 -26.17
N PRO A 23 35.00 15.80 -25.21
CA PRO A 23 36.27 16.47 -25.47
C PRO A 23 37.27 15.58 -26.24
N GLU A 24 37.15 14.25 -26.11
CA GLU A 24 38.03 13.29 -26.77
C GLU A 24 37.22 12.17 -27.42
N THR A 25 37.38 12.00 -28.73
CA THR A 25 36.77 10.91 -29.46
C THR A 25 37.78 10.31 -30.46
N ARG A 26 37.85 8.98 -30.45
CA ARG A 26 38.59 8.18 -31.43
C ARG A 26 37.63 7.44 -32.31
N TYR A 27 37.77 7.54 -33.62
CA TYR A 27 36.93 6.85 -34.58
C TYR A 27 37.77 5.84 -35.37
N ASP A 28 37.32 4.59 -35.37
CA ASP A 28 37.86 3.50 -36.22
C ASP A 28 36.90 3.26 -37.38
N LEU A 29 37.31 3.70 -38.56
CA LEU A 29 36.51 3.58 -39.79
C LEU A 29 36.28 2.13 -40.20
N SER A 30 37.26 1.25 -39.98
CA SER A 30 37.18 -0.15 -40.37
C SER A 30 36.18 -0.94 -39.54
N ARG A 31 36.04 -0.58 -38.26
CA ARG A 31 35.13 -1.19 -37.28
C ARG A 31 33.82 -0.41 -37.08
N LYS A 32 33.67 0.73 -37.75
CA LYS A 32 32.56 1.66 -37.53
C LYS A 32 32.31 1.93 -36.04
N LEU A 33 33.41 2.22 -35.32
CA LEU A 33 33.44 2.32 -33.87
C LEU A 33 33.94 3.72 -33.48
N ALA A 34 33.12 4.47 -32.73
CA ALA A 34 33.56 5.68 -32.05
C ALA A 34 33.69 5.41 -30.55
N GLN A 35 34.83 5.80 -29.97
CA GLN A 35 35.10 5.77 -28.54
C GLN A 35 35.26 7.18 -28.02
N SER A 36 34.52 7.54 -27.00
CA SER A 36 34.50 8.88 -26.42
C SER A 36 34.71 8.83 -24.92
N ARG A 37 35.29 9.90 -24.35
CA ARG A 37 35.48 10.08 -22.91
C ARG A 37 34.77 11.34 -22.47
N ASP A 38 34.39 11.36 -21.17
CA ASP A 38 33.79 12.51 -20.52
C ASP A 38 32.59 13.08 -21.31
N LEU A 39 31.67 12.15 -21.66
CA LEU A 39 30.49 12.51 -22.43
C LEU A 39 29.53 13.33 -21.59
N THR A 40 28.98 14.35 -22.20
CA THR A 40 27.87 15.14 -21.70
C THR A 40 26.81 15.32 -22.78
N GLY A 41 25.57 15.47 -22.40
CA GLY A 41 24.51 15.70 -23.37
C GLY A 41 23.25 16.23 -22.77
N VAL A 42 22.32 16.59 -23.66
CA VAL A 42 20.99 17.09 -23.33
C VAL A 42 19.99 16.32 -24.17
N LEU A 43 18.92 15.86 -23.52
CA LEU A 43 17.72 15.32 -24.17
C LEU A 43 16.64 16.41 -24.14
N TYR A 44 15.93 16.54 -25.24
CA TYR A 44 14.92 17.56 -25.45
C TYR A 44 13.55 16.89 -25.60
N GLU A 45 12.51 17.58 -25.12
CA GLU A 45 11.13 17.25 -25.38
C GLU A 45 10.46 18.44 -26.06
N GLN A 46 9.89 18.23 -27.23
CA GLN A 46 9.29 19.29 -28.07
C GLN A 46 10.20 20.51 -28.31
N GLY A 47 11.54 20.27 -28.32
CA GLY A 47 12.55 21.31 -28.55
C GLY A 47 13.07 22.00 -27.27
N GLU A 48 12.45 21.74 -26.11
CA GLU A 48 12.88 22.27 -24.81
C GLU A 48 13.79 21.26 -24.09
N PRO A 49 14.86 21.71 -23.40
CA PRO A 49 15.78 20.81 -22.69
C PRO A 49 15.09 20.20 -21.47
N LEU A 50 14.98 18.87 -21.45
CA LEU A 50 14.29 18.12 -20.39
C LEU A 50 15.25 17.40 -19.45
N TYR A 51 16.28 16.76 -19.99
CA TYR A 51 17.30 16.05 -19.20
C TYR A 51 18.69 16.44 -19.61
N ARG A 52 19.60 16.50 -18.63
CA ARG A 52 21.05 16.52 -18.83
C ARG A 52 21.62 15.18 -18.45
N PHE A 53 22.55 14.66 -19.23
CA PHE A 53 23.25 13.43 -18.86
C PHE A 53 24.76 13.58 -18.95
N SER A 54 25.48 12.73 -18.21
CA SER A 54 26.93 12.59 -18.26
C SER A 54 27.31 11.11 -18.13
N ALA A 55 28.43 10.73 -18.73
CA ALA A 55 29.05 9.41 -18.60
C ALA A 55 30.55 9.51 -18.75
N ALA A 56 31.29 8.65 -18.03
CA ALA A 56 32.74 8.65 -18.10
C ALA A 56 33.27 8.18 -19.48
N ASN A 57 32.64 7.15 -20.05
CA ASN A 57 33.01 6.60 -21.34
C ASN A 57 31.77 6.31 -22.20
N GLY A 58 31.96 6.40 -23.52
CA GLY A 58 30.93 6.03 -24.47
C GLY A 58 31.49 5.35 -25.69
N VAL A 59 30.73 4.42 -26.22
CA VAL A 59 31.03 3.68 -27.43
C VAL A 59 29.81 3.74 -28.34
N VAL A 60 30.02 4.20 -29.57
CA VAL A 60 29.02 4.16 -30.63
C VAL A 60 29.44 3.10 -31.64
N LEU A 61 28.57 2.12 -31.84
CA LEU A 61 28.82 0.99 -32.74
C LEU A 61 27.91 1.07 -33.96
N ASN A 62 28.44 0.60 -35.11
CA ASN A 62 27.71 0.46 -36.36
C ASN A 62 26.93 1.74 -36.74
N ASP A 63 27.65 2.87 -36.77
CA ASP A 63 27.06 4.17 -37.15
C ASP A 63 25.81 4.55 -36.34
N GLY A 64 25.77 4.18 -35.06
CA GLY A 64 24.68 4.54 -34.16
C GLY A 64 23.61 3.47 -33.93
N GLU A 65 23.78 2.23 -34.37
CA GLU A 65 22.87 1.14 -34.04
C GLU A 65 22.86 0.83 -32.54
N LEU A 66 24.01 1.01 -31.88
CA LEU A 66 24.16 0.86 -30.45
C LEU A 66 25.01 2.01 -29.90
N VAL A 67 24.47 2.71 -28.91
CA VAL A 67 25.23 3.64 -28.06
C VAL A 67 25.35 3.02 -26.69
N GLN A 68 26.58 2.73 -26.27
CA GLN A 68 26.88 2.20 -24.95
C GLN A 68 27.63 3.25 -24.13
N LEU A 69 27.09 3.56 -22.94
CA LEU A 69 27.74 4.43 -21.97
C LEU A 69 28.23 3.55 -20.80
N GLU A 70 29.44 3.84 -20.31
CA GLU A 70 30.07 3.09 -19.22
C GLU A 70 30.73 4.03 -18.19
N GLY A 71 30.87 3.51 -16.96
CA GLY A 71 31.35 4.23 -15.80
C GLY A 71 30.19 4.90 -15.06
N PRO A 72 30.48 5.87 -14.20
CA PRO A 72 29.40 6.63 -13.55
C PRO A 72 28.56 7.36 -14.61
N ILE A 73 27.30 6.95 -14.71
CA ILE A 73 26.30 7.57 -15.58
C ILE A 73 25.33 8.33 -14.69
N ARG A 74 25.03 9.57 -15.06
CA ARG A 74 24.05 10.40 -14.38
C ARG A 74 23.13 11.05 -15.41
N LEU A 75 21.84 10.87 -15.23
CA LEU A 75 20.78 11.57 -15.94
C LEU A 75 20.02 12.40 -14.93
N GLU A 76 19.85 13.68 -15.17
CA GLU A 76 19.20 14.62 -14.27
C GLU A 76 18.12 15.41 -15.01
N ARG A 77 16.91 15.40 -14.47
CA ARG A 77 15.81 16.22 -14.99
C ARG A 77 16.07 17.69 -14.65
N LEU A 78 15.90 18.55 -15.64
CA LEU A 78 16.14 19.99 -15.50
C LEU A 78 15.00 20.74 -14.84
N ASP A 79 13.79 20.15 -14.84
CA ASP A 79 12.63 20.66 -14.14
C ASP A 79 12.80 20.49 -12.61
N LYS A 80 12.95 21.62 -11.91
CA LYS A 80 13.17 21.64 -10.45
C LYS A 80 11.92 21.29 -9.63
N GLU A 81 10.74 21.44 -10.20
CA GLU A 81 9.48 21.09 -9.52
C GLU A 81 9.29 19.57 -9.44
N ARG A 82 9.88 18.86 -10.38
CA ARG A 82 9.83 17.39 -10.46
C ARG A 82 11.23 16.79 -10.54
N PRO A 83 12.02 16.91 -9.48
CA PRO A 83 13.41 16.46 -9.50
C PRO A 83 13.46 14.95 -9.73
N LEU A 84 14.29 14.53 -10.70
CA LEU A 84 14.56 13.13 -10.97
C LEU A 84 16.04 12.99 -11.34
N VAL A 85 16.73 12.10 -10.63
CA VAL A 85 18.09 11.72 -10.94
C VAL A 85 18.12 10.22 -11.17
N VAL A 86 18.61 9.79 -12.33
CA VAL A 86 18.85 8.39 -12.66
C VAL A 86 20.36 8.17 -12.77
N THR A 87 20.85 7.11 -12.13
CA THR A 87 22.26 6.72 -12.16
C THR A 87 22.41 5.26 -12.54
N GLY A 88 23.59 4.89 -12.98
CA GLY A 88 23.97 3.52 -13.30
C GLY A 88 25.44 3.45 -13.73
N LEU A 89 25.90 2.23 -14.01
CA LEU A 89 27.30 1.99 -14.43
C LEU A 89 27.43 1.52 -15.88
N ARG A 90 26.33 1.09 -16.50
CA ARG A 90 26.28 0.78 -17.93
C ARG A 90 24.88 1.03 -18.47
N LEU A 91 24.79 1.88 -19.51
CA LEU A 91 23.59 2.12 -20.28
C LEU A 91 23.83 1.67 -21.72
N ARG A 92 22.86 0.97 -22.30
CA ARG A 92 22.81 0.65 -23.71
C ARG A 92 21.57 1.28 -24.33
N TRP A 93 21.75 2.05 -25.37
CA TRP A 93 20.68 2.64 -26.14
C TRP A 93 20.67 2.05 -27.53
N TYR A 94 19.53 1.54 -27.95
CA TYR A 94 19.27 0.98 -29.27
C TYR A 94 18.28 1.89 -30.01
N PRO A 95 18.77 2.93 -30.74
CA PRO A 95 17.88 3.95 -31.34
C PRO A 95 16.84 3.36 -32.25
N ARG A 96 17.20 2.42 -33.13
CA ARG A 96 16.26 1.76 -34.06
C ARG A 96 15.22 0.88 -33.39
N LYS A 97 15.45 0.47 -32.15
CA LYS A 97 14.53 -0.35 -31.33
C LYS A 97 13.82 0.50 -30.27
N GLU A 98 14.03 1.78 -30.29
CA GLU A 98 13.49 2.75 -29.35
C GLU A 98 13.58 2.26 -27.88
N ARG A 99 14.75 1.68 -27.52
CA ARG A 99 14.97 1.02 -26.24
C ARG A 99 16.26 1.49 -25.57
N MET A 100 16.15 1.85 -24.30
CA MET A 100 17.28 2.08 -23.40
C MET A 100 17.28 1.00 -22.30
N GLU A 101 18.49 0.59 -21.88
CA GLU A 101 18.66 -0.40 -20.80
C GLU A 101 19.85 -0.02 -19.91
N ILE A 102 19.62 0.06 -18.61
CA ILE A 102 20.67 0.16 -17.60
C ILE A 102 20.71 -1.19 -16.89
N ASP A 103 21.79 -1.93 -17.03
CA ASP A 103 21.94 -3.30 -16.55
C ASP A 103 23.03 -3.47 -15.48
N ARG A 104 23.61 -2.36 -15.03
CA ARG A 104 24.53 -2.32 -13.89
C ARG A 104 24.14 -1.19 -12.95
N ASP A 105 23.69 -1.56 -11.77
CA ASP A 105 23.33 -0.71 -10.64
C ASP A 105 22.37 0.46 -10.99
N PRO A 106 21.24 0.20 -11.70
CA PRO A 106 20.28 1.24 -11.99
C PRO A 106 19.62 1.75 -10.70
N ARG A 107 19.66 3.07 -10.52
CA ARG A 107 19.03 3.79 -9.41
C ARG A 107 18.31 5.01 -9.95
N ALA A 108 17.17 5.30 -9.38
CA ALA A 108 16.44 6.55 -9.60
C ALA A 108 16.08 7.17 -8.26
N SER A 109 16.23 8.48 -8.14
CA SER A 109 15.85 9.22 -6.93
C SER A 109 15.00 10.44 -7.28
N SER A 110 13.97 10.69 -6.48
CA SER A 110 13.09 11.85 -6.61
C SER A 110 12.61 12.24 -5.21
N GLY A 111 13.10 13.38 -4.70
CA GLY A 111 12.86 13.79 -3.33
C GLY A 111 13.36 12.73 -2.32
N ASP A 112 12.46 12.25 -1.48
CA ASP A 112 12.70 11.22 -0.46
C ASP A 112 12.57 9.77 -0.99
N LEU A 113 12.21 9.60 -2.26
CA LEU A 113 12.04 8.31 -2.91
C LEU A 113 13.32 7.86 -3.61
N GLU A 114 13.70 6.61 -3.42
CA GLU A 114 14.77 5.91 -4.13
C GLU A 114 14.23 4.60 -4.70
N LEU A 115 14.50 4.37 -5.98
CA LEU A 115 14.14 3.15 -6.68
C LEU A 115 15.42 2.48 -7.22
N THR A 116 15.62 1.22 -6.90
CA THR A 116 16.76 0.41 -7.38
C THR A 116 16.27 -0.86 -8.06
N ALA A 117 17.04 -1.42 -8.95
CA ALA A 117 16.77 -2.71 -9.59
C ALA A 117 18.08 -3.35 -10.08
N GLY A 118 18.03 -4.61 -10.52
CA GLY A 118 19.17 -5.22 -11.22
C GLY A 118 19.23 -4.81 -12.68
N ILE A 119 18.07 -4.54 -13.30
CA ILE A 119 17.94 -4.04 -14.68
C ILE A 119 16.78 -3.04 -14.73
N ALA A 120 17.03 -1.90 -15.39
CA ALA A 120 16.00 -0.95 -15.77
C ALA A 120 15.97 -0.85 -17.30
N ARG A 121 14.83 -1.09 -17.93
CA ARG A 121 14.63 -0.99 -19.37
C ARG A 121 13.51 0.00 -19.67
N PHE A 122 13.77 0.95 -20.53
CA PHE A 122 12.79 1.93 -21.00
C PHE A 122 12.48 1.69 -22.48
N LEU A 123 11.23 1.42 -22.78
CA LEU A 123 10.67 1.29 -24.13
C LEU A 123 10.10 2.65 -24.51
N ILE A 124 10.78 3.38 -25.36
CA ILE A 124 10.51 4.79 -25.65
C ILE A 124 9.18 4.93 -26.38
N ASP A 125 8.93 4.08 -27.38
CA ASP A 125 7.71 4.01 -28.19
C ASP A 125 6.45 3.73 -27.36
N GLN A 126 6.60 3.02 -26.24
CA GLN A 126 5.51 2.63 -25.33
C GLN A 126 5.45 3.48 -24.07
N GLU A 127 6.38 4.40 -23.89
CA GLU A 127 6.58 5.17 -22.65
C GLU A 127 6.58 4.26 -21.39
N ARG A 128 7.16 3.05 -21.52
CA ARG A 128 7.11 2.00 -20.49
C ARG A 128 8.48 1.73 -19.88
N LEU A 129 8.56 1.85 -18.57
CA LEU A 129 9.69 1.44 -17.76
C LEU A 129 9.47 0.03 -17.22
N GLU A 130 10.39 -0.87 -17.46
CA GLU A 130 10.43 -2.23 -16.93
C GLU A 130 11.60 -2.37 -15.97
N LEU A 131 11.30 -2.74 -14.73
CA LEU A 131 12.28 -3.02 -13.69
C LEU A 131 12.30 -4.51 -13.40
N ARG A 132 13.48 -5.10 -13.40
CA ARG A 132 13.70 -6.54 -13.24
C ARG A 132 14.82 -6.81 -12.25
N ARG A 133 14.89 -8.05 -11.74
CA ARG A 133 15.90 -8.48 -10.78
C ARG A 133 15.80 -7.72 -9.47
N SER A 134 14.73 -7.98 -8.77
CA SER A 134 14.45 -7.49 -7.41
C SER A 134 14.40 -5.96 -7.30
N PRO A 135 13.47 -5.30 -8.02
CA PRO A 135 13.20 -3.89 -7.79
C PRO A 135 12.90 -3.61 -6.32
N ARG A 136 13.43 -2.50 -5.84
CA ARG A 136 13.23 -2.04 -4.48
C ARG A 136 12.92 -0.55 -4.49
N LEU A 137 11.79 -0.18 -3.88
CA LEU A 137 11.44 1.21 -3.59
C LEU A 137 11.71 1.49 -2.13
N ARG A 138 12.37 2.59 -1.84
CA ARG A 138 12.56 3.12 -0.49
C ARG A 138 12.05 4.55 -0.42
N ARG A 139 11.39 4.88 0.68
CA ARG A 139 11.09 6.24 1.06
C ARG A 139 11.79 6.54 2.38
N ALA A 140 12.60 7.59 2.42
CA ALA A 140 13.21 8.11 3.62
C ALA A 140 12.22 9.00 4.41
N GLY A 141 12.61 9.52 5.56
CA GLY A 141 11.82 10.47 6.36
C GLY A 141 11.30 9.89 7.67
N ALA A 142 10.26 10.51 8.24
CA ALA A 142 9.71 10.17 9.55
C ALA A 142 9.06 8.75 9.57
N ASP A 143 8.48 8.35 8.45
CA ASP A 143 7.84 7.04 8.26
C ASP A 143 8.55 6.27 7.14
N PRO A 144 9.76 5.72 7.39
CA PRO A 144 10.52 5.05 6.34
C PRO A 144 9.78 3.80 5.86
N LEU A 145 9.64 3.72 4.53
CA LEU A 145 8.97 2.63 3.83
C LEU A 145 9.94 1.95 2.90
N GLN A 146 9.91 0.62 2.86
CA GLN A 146 10.59 -0.18 1.85
C GLN A 146 9.58 -1.14 1.21
N LEU A 147 9.60 -1.22 -0.12
CA LEU A 147 8.88 -2.22 -0.90
C LEU A 147 9.90 -3.03 -1.71
N ASP A 148 9.94 -4.34 -1.49
CA ASP A 148 10.71 -5.28 -2.28
C ASP A 148 9.75 -6.00 -3.24
N MET A 149 10.13 -6.14 -4.51
CA MET A 149 9.30 -6.73 -5.57
C MET A 149 10.13 -7.66 -6.45
N ARG A 150 9.50 -8.54 -7.20
CA ARG A 150 10.19 -9.36 -8.20
C ARG A 150 10.36 -8.62 -9.51
N GLU A 151 9.30 -7.96 -9.97
CA GLU A 151 9.22 -7.18 -11.20
C GLU A 151 8.29 -5.99 -11.02
N LEU A 152 8.58 -4.87 -11.69
CA LEU A 152 7.71 -3.72 -11.74
C LEU A 152 7.70 -3.17 -13.17
N ASP A 153 6.51 -2.94 -13.71
CA ASP A 153 6.28 -2.20 -14.94
C ASP A 153 5.54 -0.90 -14.60
N TRP A 154 5.97 0.18 -15.21
CA TRP A 154 5.30 1.48 -15.14
C TRP A 154 5.12 2.03 -16.55
N ASN A 155 3.89 2.36 -16.91
CA ASN A 155 3.56 3.06 -18.13
C ASN A 155 3.38 4.54 -17.81
N ALA A 156 4.25 5.40 -18.36
CA ALA A 156 4.23 6.83 -18.06
C ALA A 156 3.04 7.55 -18.73
N ALA A 157 2.60 7.07 -19.91
CA ALA A 157 1.48 7.65 -20.64
C ALA A 157 0.13 7.41 -19.93
N THR A 158 -0.08 6.18 -19.41
CA THR A 158 -1.33 5.81 -18.71
C THR A 158 -1.23 5.96 -17.20
N ALA A 159 -0.04 6.24 -16.69
CA ALA A 159 0.28 6.29 -15.26
C ALA A 159 0.08 4.94 -14.53
N GLU A 160 -0.07 3.83 -15.25
CA GLU A 160 -0.33 2.51 -14.69
C GLU A 160 0.95 1.86 -14.14
N LEU A 161 0.77 1.20 -13.00
CA LEU A 161 1.78 0.39 -12.33
C LEU A 161 1.32 -1.07 -12.32
N LEU A 162 2.26 -1.99 -12.57
CA LEU A 162 2.02 -3.43 -12.45
C LEU A 162 3.23 -4.11 -11.81
N ALA A 163 3.08 -4.59 -10.58
CA ALA A 163 4.06 -5.43 -9.92
C ALA A 163 3.67 -6.90 -10.01
N ARG A 164 4.59 -7.75 -10.46
CA ARG A 164 4.44 -9.21 -10.55
C ARG A 164 5.39 -9.90 -9.60
N GLY A 165 4.91 -11.03 -9.05
CA GLY A 165 5.64 -11.83 -8.08
C GLY A 165 5.48 -11.26 -6.67
N PRO A 166 6.08 -11.90 -5.65
CA PRO A 166 5.86 -11.50 -4.27
C PRO A 166 6.30 -10.05 -4.03
N VAL A 167 5.38 -9.30 -3.42
CA VAL A 167 5.59 -7.94 -2.94
C VAL A 167 5.69 -8.01 -1.43
N GLN A 168 6.74 -7.43 -0.87
CA GLN A 168 6.95 -7.34 0.57
C GLN A 168 7.19 -5.88 0.94
N GLY A 169 6.30 -5.35 1.78
CA GLY A 169 6.40 -4.01 2.33
C GLY A 169 6.87 -4.04 3.78
N ARG A 170 7.69 -3.06 4.16
CA ARG A 170 8.08 -2.81 5.55
C ARG A 170 8.01 -1.32 5.81
N ARG A 171 7.31 -0.95 6.86
CA ARG A 171 7.23 0.43 7.35
C ARG A 171 7.67 0.47 8.79
N ARG A 172 8.63 1.33 9.11
CA ARG A 172 9.03 1.56 10.51
C ARG A 172 8.23 2.73 11.06
N LEU A 173 7.63 2.52 12.21
CA LEU A 173 6.91 3.54 12.94
C LEU A 173 7.84 4.35 13.84
N ALA A 174 7.37 5.49 14.36
CA ALA A 174 8.14 6.37 15.23
C ALA A 174 8.58 5.71 16.56
N ASP A 175 7.79 4.73 17.04
CA ASP A 175 8.10 3.91 18.23
C ASP A 175 9.11 2.78 17.96
N GLY A 176 9.61 2.67 16.71
CA GLY A 176 10.55 1.63 16.28
C GLY A 176 9.89 0.33 15.82
N ALA A 177 8.59 0.16 16.00
CA ALA A 177 7.87 -1.01 15.52
C ALA A 177 7.89 -1.10 13.99
N VAL A 178 7.84 -2.32 13.46
CA VAL A 178 7.88 -2.58 12.02
C VAL A 178 6.58 -3.21 11.58
N GLN A 179 5.79 -2.47 10.83
CA GLN A 179 4.65 -3.01 10.09
C GLN A 179 5.10 -3.70 8.83
N THR A 180 4.45 -4.81 8.48
CA THR A 180 4.75 -5.57 7.26
C THR A 180 3.52 -5.77 6.41
N LEU A 181 3.74 -5.79 5.09
CA LEU A 181 2.76 -6.09 4.06
C LEU A 181 3.29 -7.24 3.21
N SER A 182 2.45 -8.19 2.83
CA SER A 182 2.76 -9.17 1.79
C SER A 182 1.59 -9.37 0.84
N ALA A 183 1.89 -9.50 -0.45
CA ALA A 183 0.93 -9.80 -1.51
C ALA A 183 1.63 -10.49 -2.69
N PRO A 184 0.93 -11.26 -3.54
CA PRO A 184 1.53 -11.85 -4.75
C PRO A 184 1.90 -10.84 -5.83
N GLY A 185 1.27 -9.68 -5.84
CA GLY A 185 1.48 -8.59 -6.78
C GLY A 185 0.53 -7.44 -6.52
N PHE A 186 0.61 -6.41 -7.36
CA PHE A 186 -0.38 -5.32 -7.36
C PHE A 186 -0.51 -4.68 -8.73
N THR A 187 -1.64 -4.03 -8.95
CA THR A 187 -1.83 -3.00 -9.96
C THR A 187 -2.02 -1.65 -9.28
N GLY A 188 -1.77 -0.57 -9.98
CA GLY A 188 -1.94 0.75 -9.38
C GLY A 188 -1.86 1.88 -10.39
N SER A 189 -2.02 3.10 -9.91
CA SER A 189 -1.89 4.31 -10.74
C SER A 189 -1.15 5.39 -9.98
N THR A 190 -0.15 5.99 -10.64
CA THR A 190 0.60 7.12 -10.08
C THR A 190 -0.21 8.42 -10.10
N THR A 191 -1.21 8.55 -10.97
CA THR A 191 -2.11 9.71 -11.03
C THR A 191 -3.11 9.70 -9.88
N SER A 192 -3.84 8.59 -9.67
CA SER A 192 -4.80 8.48 -8.57
C SER A 192 -4.13 8.15 -7.24
N GLN A 193 -2.85 7.76 -7.26
CA GLN A 193 -2.09 7.28 -6.11
C GLN A 193 -2.81 6.14 -5.37
N THR A 194 -3.38 5.21 -6.15
CA THR A 194 -4.05 4.02 -5.63
C THR A 194 -3.27 2.77 -5.98
N ILE A 195 -3.35 1.76 -5.12
CA ILE A 195 -2.73 0.44 -5.30
C ILE A 195 -3.77 -0.63 -4.96
N ASP A 196 -3.99 -1.55 -5.90
CA ASP A 196 -4.85 -2.71 -5.73
C ASP A 196 -3.97 -3.96 -5.56
N LEU A 197 -3.84 -4.42 -4.32
CA LEU A 197 -3.06 -5.60 -3.93
C LEU A 197 -3.82 -6.87 -4.31
N GLN A 198 -3.11 -7.81 -4.92
CA GLN A 198 -3.65 -9.11 -5.31
C GLN A 198 -3.76 -10.07 -4.12
N ALA A 199 -4.77 -10.93 -4.16
CA ALA A 199 -5.00 -11.95 -3.14
C ALA A 199 -3.91 -13.04 -3.13
N PRO A 200 -3.53 -13.60 -1.96
CA PRO A 200 -3.89 -13.17 -0.61
C PRO A 200 -3.04 -11.98 -0.13
N VAL A 201 -3.65 -11.08 0.62
CA VAL A 201 -2.98 -9.94 1.24
C VAL A 201 -2.88 -10.17 2.73
N ARG A 202 -1.69 -9.92 3.31
CA ARG A 202 -1.46 -9.97 4.75
C ARG A 202 -0.76 -8.71 5.22
N LEU A 203 -1.37 -8.04 6.20
CA LEU A 203 -0.82 -6.90 6.92
C LEU A 203 -0.56 -7.31 8.36
N GLN A 204 0.57 -6.89 8.93
CA GLN A 204 0.92 -7.19 10.31
C GLN A 204 1.48 -5.94 11.00
N ASP A 205 1.03 -5.72 12.23
CA ASP A 205 1.57 -4.74 13.15
C ASP A 205 1.85 -5.43 14.49
N PRO A 206 3.09 -5.87 14.74
CA PRO A 206 3.44 -6.58 15.96
C PRO A 206 3.28 -5.74 17.22
N SER A 207 3.46 -4.42 17.17
CA SER A 207 3.32 -3.54 18.34
C SER A 207 1.92 -3.49 18.90
N ARG A 208 0.91 -3.73 18.05
CA ARG A 208 -0.52 -3.77 18.40
C ARG A 208 -1.08 -5.18 18.40
N GLU A 209 -0.23 -6.20 18.26
CA GLU A 209 -0.63 -7.58 18.02
C GLU A 209 -1.68 -7.70 16.90
N ALA A 210 -1.57 -6.85 15.87
CA ALA A 210 -2.56 -6.77 14.81
C ALA A 210 -2.13 -7.57 13.57
N VAL A 211 -3.07 -8.32 13.02
CA VAL A 211 -2.94 -9.04 11.75
C VAL A 211 -4.23 -8.86 10.96
N LEU A 212 -4.12 -8.51 9.68
CA LEU A 212 -5.23 -8.48 8.74
C LEU A 212 -4.89 -9.40 7.57
N GLU A 213 -5.78 -10.31 7.24
CA GLU A 213 -5.73 -11.18 6.07
C GLU A 213 -6.95 -10.93 5.21
N ALA A 214 -6.74 -10.58 3.95
CA ALA A 214 -7.80 -10.26 3.00
C ALA A 214 -7.55 -10.91 1.63
N ARG A 215 -8.60 -11.11 0.85
CA ARG A 215 -8.46 -11.63 -0.52
C ARG A 215 -7.94 -10.58 -1.47
N GLY A 216 -8.51 -9.39 -1.51
CA GLY A 216 -8.03 -8.25 -2.29
C GLY A 216 -8.03 -7.01 -1.42
N THR A 217 -7.15 -6.05 -1.68
CA THR A 217 -7.08 -4.85 -0.84
C THR A 217 -6.66 -3.65 -1.66
N ARG A 218 -7.47 -2.59 -1.61
CA ARG A 218 -7.16 -1.29 -2.20
C ARG A 218 -6.54 -0.37 -1.15
N LEU A 219 -5.42 0.22 -1.48
CA LEU A 219 -4.79 1.33 -0.76
C LEU A 219 -5.10 2.61 -1.51
N ASP A 220 -5.70 3.58 -0.85
CA ASP A 220 -5.92 4.94 -1.34
C ASP A 220 -5.03 5.88 -0.52
N ILE A 221 -3.89 6.27 -1.10
CA ILE A 221 -2.85 7.01 -0.39
C ILE A 221 -3.32 8.42 -0.03
N PRO A 222 -3.92 9.21 -0.94
CA PRO A 222 -4.43 10.54 -0.63
C PRO A 222 -5.49 10.55 0.47
N ARG A 223 -6.40 9.56 0.45
CA ARG A 223 -7.45 9.43 1.46
C ARG A 223 -7.00 8.76 2.75
N ARG A 224 -5.78 8.22 2.77
CA ARG A 224 -5.28 7.41 3.88
C ARG A 224 -6.22 6.25 4.23
N GLN A 225 -6.79 5.59 3.21
CA GLN A 225 -7.78 4.53 3.37
C GLN A 225 -7.24 3.20 2.86
N VAL A 226 -7.64 2.12 3.55
CA VAL A 226 -7.42 0.74 3.14
C VAL A 226 -8.77 0.05 3.08
N SER A 227 -9.12 -0.59 1.98
CA SER A 227 -10.44 -1.21 1.83
C SER A 227 -10.37 -2.53 1.06
N SER A 228 -11.35 -3.37 1.31
CA SER A 228 -11.64 -4.57 0.53
C SER A 228 -13.14 -4.77 0.43
N SER A 229 -13.61 -5.19 -0.74
CA SER A 229 -14.99 -5.65 -0.94
C SER A 229 -15.11 -7.18 -0.87
N GLU A 230 -14.03 -7.86 -0.48
CA GLU A 230 -13.96 -9.31 -0.37
C GLU A 230 -13.79 -9.75 1.09
N PRO A 231 -14.11 -11.03 1.41
CA PRO A 231 -13.98 -11.55 2.76
C PRO A 231 -12.58 -11.36 3.35
N PHE A 232 -12.57 -10.99 4.62
CA PHE A 232 -11.35 -10.77 5.39
C PHE A 232 -11.44 -11.35 6.80
N GLN A 233 -10.30 -11.52 7.42
CA GLN A 233 -10.14 -11.84 8.83
C GLN A 233 -9.09 -10.91 9.43
N GLY A 234 -9.40 -10.35 10.59
CA GLY A 234 -8.50 -9.48 11.34
C GLY A 234 -8.36 -9.96 12.80
N ARG A 235 -7.21 -9.67 13.38
CA ARG A 235 -6.95 -9.81 14.82
C ARG A 235 -6.29 -8.54 15.33
N TYR A 236 -6.73 -8.06 16.47
CA TYR A 236 -6.16 -6.94 17.20
C TYR A 236 -6.14 -7.32 18.69
N GLY A 237 -4.96 -7.61 19.22
CA GLY A 237 -4.82 -8.21 20.53
C GLY A 237 -5.63 -9.50 20.66
N LYS A 238 -6.60 -9.51 21.61
CA LYS A 238 -7.50 -10.64 21.83
C LYS A 238 -8.78 -10.60 20.98
N VAL A 239 -9.04 -9.50 20.27
CA VAL A 239 -10.23 -9.32 19.44
C VAL A 239 -9.99 -9.90 18.06
N ARG A 240 -10.93 -10.71 17.56
CA ARG A 240 -10.99 -11.17 16.16
C ARG A 240 -12.15 -10.48 15.46
N LEU A 241 -11.90 -10.05 14.23
CA LEU A 241 -12.86 -9.36 13.40
C LEU A 241 -12.92 -10.03 12.03
N SER A 242 -14.12 -10.23 11.50
CA SER A 242 -14.31 -10.75 10.14
C SER A 242 -15.58 -10.18 9.51
N GLY A 243 -15.63 -10.23 8.19
CA GLY A 243 -16.78 -9.75 7.41
C GLY A 243 -16.59 -10.00 5.93
N SER A 244 -17.57 -9.58 5.14
CA SER A 244 -17.51 -9.71 3.66
C SER A 244 -16.73 -8.57 3.00
N GLY A 245 -16.48 -7.48 3.71
CA GLY A 245 -15.68 -6.35 3.25
C GLY A 245 -15.37 -5.41 4.40
N PHE A 246 -14.37 -4.54 4.21
CA PHE A 246 -13.98 -3.55 5.20
C PHE A 246 -13.49 -2.25 4.56
N ARG A 247 -13.52 -1.18 5.35
CA ARG A 247 -12.84 0.08 5.09
C ARG A 247 -12.19 0.59 6.37
N LEU A 248 -10.87 0.68 6.34
CA LEU A 248 -10.06 1.35 7.37
C LEU A 248 -9.86 2.80 6.95
N ASP A 249 -10.14 3.73 7.83
CA ASP A 249 -9.75 5.13 7.71
C ASP A 249 -8.64 5.41 8.71
N LEU A 250 -7.42 5.56 8.22
CA LEU A 250 -6.22 5.76 9.06
C LEU A 250 -6.15 7.18 9.63
N GLY A 251 -6.93 8.11 9.09
CA GLY A 251 -7.03 9.48 9.59
C GLY A 251 -8.04 9.62 10.74
N ALA A 252 -9.20 8.95 10.59
CA ALA A 252 -10.26 8.93 11.58
C ALA A 252 -10.12 7.79 12.60
N GLU A 253 -9.12 6.92 12.42
CA GLU A 253 -8.86 5.75 13.28
C GLU A 253 -10.06 4.81 13.40
N THR A 254 -10.80 4.63 12.29
CA THR A 254 -12.01 3.83 12.24
C THR A 254 -11.92 2.65 11.30
N VAL A 255 -12.58 1.57 11.66
CA VAL A 255 -12.88 0.46 10.75
C VAL A 255 -14.39 0.33 10.59
N LEU A 256 -14.82 0.33 9.34
CA LEU A 256 -16.17 -0.07 8.93
C LEU A 256 -16.09 -1.49 8.37
N VAL A 257 -16.85 -2.42 8.93
CA VAL A 257 -17.04 -3.77 8.41
C VAL A 257 -18.42 -3.87 7.79
N GLN A 258 -18.49 -4.32 6.56
CA GLN A 258 -19.73 -4.46 5.79
C GLN A 258 -19.98 -5.93 5.47
N GLY A 259 -21.23 -6.36 5.67
CA GLY A 259 -21.69 -7.71 5.37
C GLY A 259 -21.17 -8.75 6.37
N ALA A 260 -22.07 -9.36 7.12
CA ALA A 260 -21.77 -10.44 8.07
C ALA A 260 -20.61 -10.09 9.05
N CYS A 261 -20.65 -8.87 9.60
CA CYS A 261 -19.70 -8.46 10.62
C CYS A 261 -19.75 -9.43 11.81
N ARG A 262 -18.60 -9.94 12.19
CA ARG A 262 -18.42 -10.77 13.38
C ARG A 262 -17.22 -10.25 14.17
N LEU A 263 -17.47 -9.88 15.41
CA LEU A 263 -16.45 -9.48 16.38
C LEU A 263 -16.47 -10.51 17.52
N GLN A 264 -15.34 -11.11 17.79
CA GLN A 264 -15.17 -12.14 18.80
C GLN A 264 -14.03 -11.78 19.75
N GLN A 265 -14.30 -11.85 21.03
CA GLN A 265 -13.30 -11.80 22.10
C GLN A 265 -13.56 -12.93 23.11
N PRO A 266 -12.64 -13.22 24.05
CA PRO A 266 -12.83 -14.29 25.02
C PRO A 266 -14.17 -14.15 25.77
N GLY A 267 -15.04 -15.15 25.63
CA GLY A 267 -16.35 -15.20 26.27
C GLY A 267 -17.45 -14.36 25.62
N GLU A 268 -17.17 -13.64 24.51
CA GLU A 268 -18.18 -12.80 23.84
C GLU A 268 -18.10 -12.90 22.32
N LEU A 269 -19.27 -12.86 21.68
CA LEU A 269 -19.45 -12.85 20.24
C LEU A 269 -20.53 -11.84 19.85
N LEU A 270 -20.16 -10.85 19.04
CA LEU A 270 -21.07 -9.93 18.38
C LEU A 270 -21.18 -10.29 16.90
N GLY A 271 -22.40 -10.40 16.40
CA GLY A 271 -22.74 -10.52 14.99
C GLY A 271 -23.69 -9.41 14.55
N ALA A 272 -23.51 -8.87 13.35
CA ALA A 272 -24.36 -7.83 12.76
C ALA A 272 -24.16 -7.76 11.24
N ASP A 273 -25.02 -7.03 10.53
CA ASP A 273 -24.78 -6.76 9.12
C ASP A 273 -23.63 -5.77 8.92
N THR A 274 -23.53 -4.76 9.79
CA THR A 274 -22.51 -3.71 9.72
C THR A 274 -21.99 -3.39 11.11
N CYS A 275 -20.65 -3.21 11.21
CA CYS A 275 -20.02 -2.72 12.44
C CYS A 275 -19.10 -1.55 12.12
N ILE A 276 -19.03 -0.59 13.02
CA ILE A 276 -18.04 0.49 13.02
C ILE A 276 -17.32 0.46 14.35
N TRP A 277 -16.02 0.56 14.33
CA TRP A 277 -15.20 0.63 15.52
C TRP A 277 -14.11 1.68 15.35
N ASN A 278 -14.00 2.57 16.32
CA ASN A 278 -12.87 3.48 16.46
C ASN A 278 -11.87 2.86 17.44
N TRP A 279 -10.66 2.57 16.94
CA TRP A 279 -9.67 1.84 17.74
C TRP A 279 -8.89 2.73 18.72
N ASP A 280 -9.00 4.06 18.64
CA ASP A 280 -8.40 5.01 19.58
C ASP A 280 -9.39 5.29 20.74
N SER A 281 -10.59 5.76 20.43
CA SER A 281 -11.60 6.06 21.47
C SER A 281 -12.26 4.80 22.07
N GLY A 282 -12.16 3.65 21.40
CA GLY A 282 -12.86 2.43 21.74
C GLY A 282 -14.35 2.43 21.37
N GLU A 283 -14.89 3.52 20.82
CA GLU A 283 -16.30 3.58 20.43
C GLU A 283 -16.64 2.56 19.36
N ALA A 284 -17.74 1.85 19.55
CA ALA A 284 -18.22 0.83 18.63
C ALA A 284 -19.74 0.97 18.40
N SER A 285 -20.16 0.71 17.18
CA SER A 285 -21.56 0.59 16.82
C SER A 285 -21.78 -0.59 15.89
N ALA A 286 -22.95 -1.21 15.98
CA ALA A 286 -23.38 -2.28 15.09
C ALA A 286 -24.84 -2.08 14.69
N SER A 287 -25.18 -2.49 13.47
CA SER A 287 -26.54 -2.37 12.94
C SER A 287 -26.89 -3.50 12.01
N GLY A 288 -28.20 -3.81 11.93
CA GLY A 288 -28.76 -4.88 11.14
C GLY A 288 -28.57 -6.25 11.79
N GLY A 289 -29.67 -6.81 12.33
CA GLY A 289 -29.69 -8.16 12.93
C GLY A 289 -28.65 -8.36 14.03
N VAL A 290 -28.47 -7.37 14.91
CA VAL A 290 -27.45 -7.41 15.97
C VAL A 290 -27.75 -8.54 16.95
N VAL A 291 -26.80 -9.42 17.18
CA VAL A 291 -26.83 -10.50 18.16
C VAL A 291 -25.53 -10.45 18.98
N LEU A 292 -25.67 -10.24 20.28
CA LEU A 292 -24.57 -10.36 21.22
C LEU A 292 -24.77 -11.61 22.09
N ARG A 293 -23.73 -12.45 22.17
CA ARG A 293 -23.70 -13.64 23.06
C ARG A 293 -22.59 -13.50 24.07
N ARG A 294 -22.89 -13.81 25.32
CA ARG A 294 -21.94 -13.94 26.43
C ARG A 294 -21.97 -15.35 27.00
N GLU A 295 -20.78 -15.98 27.02
CA GLU A 295 -20.67 -17.36 27.52
C GLU A 295 -20.80 -17.42 29.04
N ALA A 296 -20.28 -16.45 29.78
CA ALA A 296 -20.19 -16.46 31.23
C ALA A 296 -21.55 -16.62 31.94
N ASN A 297 -22.61 -16.09 31.35
CA ASN A 297 -23.98 -16.13 31.92
C ASN A 297 -25.04 -16.64 30.93
N GLY A 298 -24.59 -17.21 29.80
CA GLY A 298 -25.50 -17.70 28.76
C GLY A 298 -26.40 -16.62 28.15
N LEU A 299 -26.00 -15.35 28.25
CA LEU A 299 -26.77 -14.21 27.77
C LEU A 299 -26.74 -14.14 26.24
N GLU A 300 -27.92 -14.01 25.63
CA GLU A 300 -28.07 -13.64 24.23
C GLU A 300 -29.00 -12.43 24.12
N THR A 301 -28.50 -11.34 23.55
CA THR A 301 -29.30 -10.12 23.30
C THR A 301 -29.42 -9.91 21.79
N ARG A 302 -30.64 -9.67 21.33
CA ARG A 302 -30.98 -9.36 19.93
C ARG A 302 -31.58 -7.97 19.84
N ALA A 303 -31.09 -7.17 18.89
CA ALA A 303 -31.54 -5.80 18.67
C ALA A 303 -31.31 -5.41 17.18
N GLU A 304 -31.82 -4.27 16.77
CA GLU A 304 -31.53 -3.69 15.46
C GLU A 304 -30.22 -2.90 15.45
N ARG A 305 -29.88 -2.30 16.60
CA ARG A 305 -28.67 -1.47 16.76
C ARG A 305 -28.02 -1.71 18.11
N LEU A 306 -26.73 -1.56 18.13
CA LEU A 306 -25.87 -1.50 19.31
C LEU A 306 -25.00 -0.28 19.21
N GLN A 307 -24.84 0.47 20.30
CA GLN A 307 -23.82 1.49 20.50
C GLN A 307 -23.11 1.21 21.83
N GLY A 308 -21.80 1.41 21.87
CA GLY A 308 -21.03 1.13 23.07
C GLY A 308 -19.58 1.55 22.97
N ARG A 309 -18.82 1.18 23.98
CA ARG A 309 -17.38 1.39 24.04
C ARG A 309 -16.68 0.08 24.38
N VAL A 310 -15.67 -0.25 23.58
CA VAL A 310 -14.77 -1.39 23.80
C VAL A 310 -13.71 -0.96 24.81
N ALA A 311 -13.96 -1.23 26.12
CA ALA A 311 -13.04 -0.91 27.21
C ALA A 311 -13.35 -1.83 28.41
N THR A 312 -12.43 -1.89 29.39
CA THR A 312 -12.61 -2.70 30.62
C THR A 312 -13.86 -2.29 31.41
N ASP A 313 -14.20 -1.00 31.37
CA ASP A 313 -15.40 -0.39 31.98
C ASP A 313 -16.46 -0.02 30.92
N GLY A 314 -16.42 -0.67 29.75
CA GLY A 314 -17.25 -0.39 28.60
C GLY A 314 -18.73 -0.60 28.87
N PHE A 315 -19.55 0.12 28.12
CA PHE A 315 -21.01 -0.03 28.15
C PHE A 315 -21.52 -0.38 26.75
N ALA A 316 -22.71 -1.02 26.72
CA ALA A 316 -23.42 -1.23 25.46
C ALA A 316 -24.90 -0.88 25.65
N GLU A 317 -25.42 -0.10 24.73
CA GLU A 317 -26.80 0.26 24.61
C GLU A 317 -27.39 -0.42 23.36
N PHE A 318 -28.54 -1.09 23.57
CA PHE A 318 -29.24 -1.78 22.49
C PHE A 318 -30.53 -1.04 22.18
N THR A 319 -30.83 -0.83 20.92
CA THR A 319 -32.04 -0.18 20.45
C THR A 319 -32.69 -0.95 19.31
N SER A 320 -34.01 -0.94 19.24
CA SER A 320 -34.80 -1.50 18.14
C SER A 320 -35.92 -0.53 17.79
N PRO A 321 -35.69 0.48 16.97
CA PRO A 321 -36.65 1.54 16.66
C PRO A 321 -37.99 1.04 16.08
N GLY A 322 -37.98 -0.08 15.35
CA GLY A 322 -39.19 -0.70 14.76
C GLY A 322 -39.65 -1.98 15.46
N GLY A 323 -38.99 -2.37 16.56
CA GLY A 323 -39.26 -3.65 17.21
C GLY A 323 -38.99 -3.65 18.72
N ARG A 324 -38.63 -4.83 19.23
CA ARG A 324 -38.27 -5.02 20.64
C ARG A 324 -36.85 -5.54 20.77
N VAL A 325 -36.13 -5.04 21.78
CA VAL A 325 -34.90 -5.69 22.24
C VAL A 325 -35.29 -6.95 22.99
N ARG A 326 -34.74 -8.09 22.59
CA ARG A 326 -34.96 -9.39 23.23
C ARG A 326 -33.68 -9.86 23.88
N THR A 327 -33.74 -10.12 25.18
CA THR A 327 -32.63 -10.70 25.94
C THR A 327 -33.08 -12.03 26.54
N GLU A 328 -32.32 -13.08 26.27
CA GLU A 328 -32.48 -14.40 26.84
C GLU A 328 -31.34 -14.69 27.80
N LEU A 329 -31.61 -15.11 29.00
CA LEU A 329 -30.64 -15.50 30.01
C LEU A 329 -30.82 -16.98 30.33
N ARG A 330 -29.78 -17.78 30.17
CA ARG A 330 -29.76 -19.17 30.64
C ARG A 330 -29.22 -19.19 32.06
N LEU A 331 -30.13 -19.37 33.03
CA LEU A 331 -29.71 -19.65 34.39
C LEU A 331 -29.08 -21.06 34.45
N PRO A 332 -27.95 -21.27 35.14
CA PRO A 332 -27.46 -22.60 35.41
C PRO A 332 -28.58 -23.35 36.15
N GLY A 333 -28.97 -24.53 35.65
CA GLY A 333 -30.10 -25.27 36.15
C GLY A 333 -29.98 -25.45 37.65
N ALA A 334 -31.02 -24.95 38.36
CA ALA A 334 -31.23 -25.34 39.72
C ALA A 334 -31.40 -26.87 39.70
N GLY A 335 -30.46 -27.59 40.30
CA GLY A 335 -30.59 -29.03 40.49
C GLY A 335 -31.96 -29.34 41.04
N THR A 336 -32.60 -30.33 40.44
CA THR A 336 -33.86 -30.89 40.93
C THR A 336 -33.65 -31.37 42.35
N GLY A 337 -34.03 -30.54 43.32
CA GLY A 337 -33.95 -30.84 44.73
C GLY A 337 -35.07 -30.10 45.49
N ALA A 338 -36.18 -30.80 45.64
CA ALA A 338 -37.17 -30.71 46.73
C ALA A 338 -37.95 -29.39 46.98
N ALA A 339 -39.21 -29.49 46.64
CA ALA A 339 -40.37 -29.16 47.49
C ALA A 339 -40.64 -27.73 47.97
N ASP A 340 -41.59 -27.13 47.31
CA ASP A 340 -42.82 -26.57 47.92
C ASP A 340 -42.69 -25.90 49.29
N ARG A 341 -42.52 -24.55 49.23
CA ARG A 341 -43.07 -23.65 50.25
C ARG A 341 -43.46 -22.31 49.63
N PRO A 342 -44.73 -21.91 49.68
CA PRO A 342 -45.09 -20.57 49.21
C PRO A 342 -44.58 -19.53 50.22
N LEU A 343 -43.78 -18.60 49.76
CA LEU A 343 -43.35 -17.42 50.49
C LEU A 343 -44.45 -16.36 50.41
N PRO A 344 -44.73 -15.66 51.53
CA PRO A 344 -45.79 -14.67 51.61
C PRO A 344 -45.42 -13.41 50.82
N LEU A 345 -46.41 -12.92 50.10
CA LEU A 345 -46.42 -11.61 49.46
C LEU A 345 -46.21 -10.50 50.50
N ARG A 346 -45.13 -9.73 50.39
CA ARG A 346 -45.00 -8.43 51.05
C ARG A 346 -45.11 -7.32 49.99
N PRO A 347 -45.85 -6.21 50.34
CA PRO A 347 -46.16 -5.16 49.40
C PRO A 347 -45.01 -4.17 49.24
N ASP A 348 -44.91 -3.78 48.03
CA ASP A 348 -44.46 -2.52 47.45
C ASP A 348 -43.72 -1.50 48.34
N ARG A 349 -42.45 -1.26 48.07
CA ARG A 349 -41.78 0.05 48.23
C ARG A 349 -40.49 0.12 47.45
N ASP A 350 -40.47 1.18 46.67
CA ASP A 350 -39.27 1.86 46.13
C ASP A 350 -38.79 1.45 44.73
N ARG A 351 -39.29 2.23 43.78
CA ARG A 351 -38.71 2.39 42.45
C ARG A 351 -37.41 3.17 42.60
N SER A 352 -36.32 2.53 42.92
CA SER A 352 -34.99 3.03 42.59
C SER A 352 -34.60 2.47 41.23
N ARG A 353 -34.30 3.37 40.30
CA ARG A 353 -33.83 3.08 38.96
C ARG A 353 -32.58 2.20 39.05
N GLN A 354 -32.73 0.90 38.82
CA GLN A 354 -31.58 0.02 38.57
C GLN A 354 -31.02 0.38 37.19
N ARG A 355 -29.86 0.96 37.20
CA ARG A 355 -29.02 1.06 36.01
C ARG A 355 -28.77 -0.35 35.48
N PRO A 356 -28.83 -0.57 34.15
CA PRO A 356 -28.47 -1.86 33.59
C PRO A 356 -27.01 -2.17 33.94
N PRO A 357 -26.62 -3.45 34.10
CA PRO A 357 -25.27 -3.83 34.43
C PRO A 357 -24.30 -3.35 33.34
N ALA A 358 -23.21 -2.78 33.80
CA ALA A 358 -22.15 -2.32 32.91
C ALA A 358 -21.58 -3.48 32.08
N PHE A 359 -21.40 -3.22 30.80
CA PHE A 359 -20.80 -4.13 29.87
C PHE A 359 -19.27 -4.10 30.08
N GLN A 360 -18.65 -5.21 30.42
CA GLN A 360 -17.19 -5.37 30.38
C GLN A 360 -16.85 -6.00 29.03
N LEU A 361 -16.27 -5.21 28.15
CA LEU A 361 -15.69 -5.62 26.87
C LEU A 361 -14.20 -5.89 27.02
#